data_d71301ab2d9c4554352c61b1af7605d7
#
_entry.id   d71301ab2d9c4554352c61b1af7605d7
#
_cell.length_a   1.000
_cell.length_b   1.000
_cell.length_c   1.000
_cell.angle_alpha   90.00
_cell.angle_beta   90.00
_cell.angle_gamma   90.00
#
_symmetry.space_group_name_H-M   'P 1'
#
loop_
_entity.id
_entity.type
_entity.pdbx_description
1 polymer ?
#
loop_
_entity_poly.entity_id
_entity_poly.type
_entity_poly.pdbx_seq_one_letter_code
_entity_poly.pdbx_strand_id
1 'polypeptide(L)'
;MKKLVALVTTVLVMAVSGMCFAAGDGTDLNKQQRVVDKFVTALNTPDSSGFAQLRGDMVADLQNKITPESFAELQKQLKERFGTQKAIHFMAYERFDQGDRLTYLVNYSRQQVVRAIYGFDKNGKMNEFVFVPLEVQQEQK
;
A
#
# COMPACT_ATOMS: atom_id res chain seq x y z
N MET A 1 -10.14 26.65 -3.56
CA MET A 1 -9.00 25.96 -2.93
C MET A 1 -9.31 25.44 -1.52
N LYS A 2 -10.01 26.18 -0.68
CA LYS A 2 -10.45 25.69 0.65
C LYS A 2 -11.44 24.50 0.59
N LYS A 3 -12.15 24.32 -0.52
CA LYS A 3 -13.12 23.20 -0.69
C LYS A 3 -12.48 21.85 -0.92
N LEU A 4 -11.23 21.78 -1.41
CA LEU A 4 -10.51 20.53 -1.64
C LEU A 4 -9.94 19.97 -0.34
N VAL A 5 -9.52 20.84 0.58
CA VAL A 5 -9.04 20.44 1.92
C VAL A 5 -10.17 19.82 2.73
N ALA A 6 -11.37 20.39 2.64
CA ALA A 6 -12.55 19.83 3.30
C ALA A 6 -12.93 18.45 2.76
N LEU A 7 -12.75 18.23 1.44
CA LEU A 7 -13.07 16.95 0.82
C LEU A 7 -12.09 15.83 1.24
N VAL A 8 -10.79 16.17 1.31
CA VAL A 8 -9.75 15.22 1.75
C VAL A 8 -9.92 14.88 3.23
N THR A 9 -10.26 15.88 4.05
CA THR A 9 -10.52 15.67 5.47
C THR A 9 -11.80 14.84 5.68
N THR A 10 -12.81 15.07 4.86
CA THR A 10 -14.09 14.33 4.95
C THR A 10 -13.92 12.87 4.52
N VAL A 11 -13.11 12.60 3.50
CA VAL A 11 -12.78 11.23 3.07
C VAL A 11 -11.96 10.49 4.14
N LEU A 12 -11.04 11.18 4.81
CA LEU A 12 -10.28 10.60 5.91
C LEU A 12 -11.17 10.27 7.12
N VAL A 13 -12.14 11.13 7.44
CA VAL A 13 -13.09 10.91 8.54
C VAL A 13 -14.11 9.80 8.20
N MET A 14 -14.52 9.67 6.93
CA MET A 14 -15.41 8.58 6.53
C MET A 14 -14.71 7.21 6.52
N ALA A 15 -13.40 7.16 6.27
CA ALA A 15 -12.64 5.92 6.39
C ALA A 15 -12.54 5.42 7.84
N VAL A 16 -12.65 6.31 8.82
CA VAL A 16 -12.63 5.96 10.26
C VAL A 16 -14.00 5.49 10.76
N SER A 17 -15.09 5.97 10.16
CA SER A 17 -16.46 5.63 10.60
C SER A 17 -16.97 4.27 10.09
N GLY A 18 -16.23 3.59 9.22
CA GLY A 18 -16.56 2.26 8.71
C GLY A 18 -15.83 1.11 9.41
N MET A 19 -15.23 1.32 10.57
CA MET A 19 -14.65 0.23 11.36
C MET A 19 -15.74 -0.69 11.92
N CYS A 20 -16.25 -1.58 11.08
CA CYS A 20 -16.87 -2.79 11.59
C CYS A 20 -15.75 -3.62 12.22
N PHE A 21 -15.68 -3.62 13.53
CA PHE A 21 -14.89 -4.58 14.28
C PHE A 21 -15.47 -5.97 14.06
N ALA A 22 -15.13 -6.60 12.94
CA ALA A 22 -15.28 -8.02 12.85
C ALA A 22 -14.33 -8.62 13.88
N ALA A 23 -14.86 -9.40 14.81
CA ALA A 23 -14.08 -10.11 15.80
C ALA A 23 -13.19 -11.15 15.12
N GLY A 24 -12.05 -10.71 14.60
CA GLY A 24 -10.95 -11.54 14.14
C GLY A 24 -9.83 -11.42 15.17
N ASP A 25 -9.11 -12.50 15.38
CA ASP A 25 -7.99 -12.56 16.32
C ASP A 25 -6.73 -11.86 15.78
N GLY A 26 -6.71 -10.85 15.07
CA GLY A 26 -5.56 -10.14 14.52
C GLY A 26 -4.51 -10.98 13.75
N THR A 27 -4.71 -12.30 13.67
CA THR A 27 -3.79 -13.24 13.02
C THR A 27 -3.71 -12.96 11.51
N ASP A 28 -4.85 -12.69 10.90
CA ASP A 28 -4.92 -12.37 9.47
C ASP A 28 -4.20 -11.07 9.16
N LEU A 29 -4.43 -10.04 9.98
CA LEU A 29 -3.74 -8.77 9.84
C LEU A 29 -2.22 -8.95 9.95
N ASN A 30 -1.75 -9.68 10.95
CA ASN A 30 -0.32 -9.94 11.13
C ASN A 30 0.30 -10.67 9.94
N LYS A 31 -0.39 -11.66 9.37
CA LYS A 31 0.07 -12.37 8.18
C LYS A 31 0.16 -11.45 6.96
N GLN A 32 -0.87 -10.65 6.76
CA GLN A 32 -0.94 -9.72 5.63
C GLN A 32 0.09 -8.59 5.76
N GLN A 33 0.32 -8.07 6.96
CA GLN A 33 1.38 -7.10 7.21
C GLN A 33 2.76 -7.67 6.88
N ARG A 34 3.02 -8.95 7.20
CA ARG A 34 4.29 -9.59 6.81
C ARG A 34 4.45 -9.68 5.28
N VAL A 35 3.37 -9.91 4.54
CA VAL A 35 3.41 -9.90 3.08
C VAL A 35 3.73 -8.49 2.57
N VAL A 36 3.10 -7.47 3.14
CA VAL A 36 3.41 -6.07 2.80
C VAL A 36 4.87 -5.75 3.12
N ASP A 37 5.37 -6.16 4.28
CA ASP A 37 6.78 -5.93 4.67
C ASP A 37 7.76 -6.56 3.68
N LYS A 38 7.50 -7.79 3.24
CA LYS A 38 8.28 -8.44 2.19
C LYS A 38 8.22 -7.66 0.87
N PHE A 39 7.03 -7.20 0.48
CA PHE A 39 6.83 -6.44 -0.74
C PHE A 39 7.59 -5.10 -0.70
N VAL A 40 7.47 -4.36 0.39
CA VAL A 40 8.17 -3.09 0.60
C VAL A 40 9.69 -3.30 0.62
N THR A 41 10.16 -4.35 1.29
CA THR A 41 11.57 -4.71 1.30
C THR A 41 12.08 -5.02 -0.11
N ALA A 42 11.33 -5.79 -0.88
CA ALA A 42 11.67 -6.10 -2.27
C ALA A 42 11.69 -4.85 -3.15
N LEU A 43 10.73 -3.94 -2.97
CA LEU A 43 10.71 -2.66 -3.70
C LEU A 43 11.94 -1.78 -3.44
N ASN A 44 12.46 -1.83 -2.22
CA ASN A 44 13.59 -1.01 -1.80
C ASN A 44 14.95 -1.73 -1.94
N THR A 45 14.95 -2.98 -2.38
CA THR A 45 16.18 -3.73 -2.68
C THR A 45 16.64 -3.39 -4.11
N PRO A 46 17.94 -3.11 -4.34
CA PRO A 46 18.42 -2.63 -5.64
C PRO A 46 18.23 -3.60 -6.81
N ASP A 47 18.15 -4.88 -6.53
CA ASP A 47 17.90 -5.93 -7.53
C ASP A 47 16.49 -6.53 -7.39
N SER A 48 16.10 -7.38 -8.33
CA SER A 48 14.80 -8.04 -8.33
C SER A 48 14.77 -9.38 -7.57
N SER A 49 15.81 -9.69 -6.80
CA SER A 49 15.92 -10.98 -6.10
C SER A 49 14.79 -11.22 -5.09
N GLY A 50 14.34 -10.17 -4.42
CA GLY A 50 13.21 -10.23 -3.48
C GLY A 50 11.87 -10.56 -4.13
N PHE A 51 11.71 -10.30 -5.43
CA PHE A 51 10.46 -10.57 -6.14
C PHE A 51 10.11 -12.06 -6.18
N ALA A 52 11.09 -12.92 -6.36
CA ALA A 52 10.86 -14.37 -6.41
C ALA A 52 10.20 -14.91 -5.13
N GLN A 53 10.51 -14.32 -3.98
CA GLN A 53 9.92 -14.70 -2.69
C GLN A 53 8.48 -14.22 -2.50
N LEU A 54 8.07 -13.20 -3.26
CA LEU A 54 6.72 -12.64 -3.18
C LEU A 54 5.68 -13.45 -3.94
N ARG A 55 6.08 -14.19 -4.97
CA ARG A 55 5.14 -14.88 -5.85
C ARG A 55 4.22 -15.84 -5.11
N GLY A 56 4.72 -16.55 -4.11
CA GLY A 56 3.93 -17.45 -3.29
C GLY A 56 2.85 -16.76 -2.45
N ASP A 57 3.00 -15.47 -2.20
CA ASP A 57 2.06 -14.65 -1.41
C ASP A 57 1.05 -13.89 -2.27
N MET A 58 1.10 -14.06 -3.60
CA MET A 58 0.20 -13.41 -4.56
C MET A 58 -0.80 -14.40 -5.16
N VAL A 59 -1.99 -13.89 -5.54
CA VAL A 59 -2.94 -14.66 -6.34
C VAL A 59 -2.38 -14.93 -7.74
N ALA A 60 -2.84 -16.02 -8.38
CA ALA A 60 -2.36 -16.44 -9.70
C ALA A 60 -2.47 -15.33 -10.76
N ASP A 61 -3.57 -14.59 -10.78
CA ASP A 61 -3.79 -13.48 -11.71
C ASP A 61 -2.73 -12.38 -11.55
N LEU A 62 -2.38 -12.05 -10.31
CA LEU A 62 -1.36 -11.05 -10.04
C LEU A 62 0.03 -11.56 -10.42
N GLN A 63 0.33 -12.83 -10.14
CA GLN A 63 1.57 -13.48 -10.57
C GLN A 63 1.76 -13.43 -12.09
N ASN A 64 0.67 -13.60 -12.86
CA ASN A 64 0.71 -13.57 -14.30
C ASN A 64 0.90 -12.15 -14.87
N LYS A 65 0.41 -11.13 -14.16
CA LYS A 65 0.54 -9.73 -14.56
C LYS A 65 1.90 -9.11 -14.23
N ILE A 66 2.56 -9.61 -13.20
CA ILE A 66 3.83 -9.08 -12.72
C ILE A 66 4.95 -10.06 -13.03
N THR A 67 5.83 -9.65 -13.92
CA THR A 67 7.08 -10.35 -14.24
C THR A 67 8.23 -9.72 -13.44
N PRO A 68 9.40 -10.40 -13.34
CA PRO A 68 10.59 -9.78 -12.75
C PRO A 68 10.97 -8.45 -13.43
N GLU A 69 10.78 -8.36 -14.74
CA GLU A 69 11.06 -7.15 -15.53
C GLU A 69 10.08 -6.03 -15.20
N SER A 70 8.79 -6.32 -15.12
CA SER A 70 7.79 -5.31 -14.76
C SER A 70 7.92 -4.85 -13.30
N PHE A 71 8.38 -5.73 -12.41
CA PHE A 71 8.68 -5.37 -11.03
C PHE A 71 9.90 -4.45 -10.94
N ALA A 72 10.95 -4.72 -11.71
CA ALA A 72 12.11 -3.83 -11.81
C ALA A 72 11.75 -2.46 -12.37
N GLU A 73 10.84 -2.42 -13.36
CA GLU A 73 10.31 -1.16 -13.89
C GLU A 73 9.49 -0.40 -12.84
N LEU A 74 8.69 -1.09 -12.05
CA LEU A 74 7.97 -0.49 -10.93
C LEU A 74 8.93 0.14 -9.91
N GLN A 75 9.99 -0.58 -9.52
CA GLN A 75 11.03 -0.05 -8.63
C GLN A 75 11.64 1.24 -9.18
N LYS A 76 11.97 1.24 -10.47
CA LYS A 76 12.54 2.40 -11.15
C LYS A 76 11.57 3.59 -11.17
N GLN A 77 10.31 3.37 -11.56
CA GLN A 77 9.29 4.40 -11.63
C GLN A 77 8.99 5.02 -10.26
N LEU A 78 8.90 4.23 -9.21
CA LEU A 78 8.68 4.73 -7.85
C LEU A 78 9.86 5.60 -7.40
N LYS A 79 11.08 5.16 -7.67
CA LYS A 79 12.28 5.91 -7.31
C LYS A 79 12.43 7.21 -8.11
N GLU A 80 12.18 7.19 -9.41
CA GLU A 80 12.23 8.38 -10.26
C GLU A 80 11.13 9.38 -9.91
N ARG A 81 9.93 8.91 -9.63
CA ARG A 81 8.77 9.75 -9.36
C ARG A 81 8.75 10.28 -7.93
N PHE A 82 9.00 9.42 -6.95
CA PHE A 82 8.83 9.76 -5.54
C PHE A 82 10.15 9.92 -4.78
N GLY A 83 11.22 9.35 -5.29
CA GLY A 83 12.53 9.34 -4.65
C GLY A 83 12.72 8.15 -3.70
N THR A 84 13.54 8.36 -2.67
CA THR A 84 13.85 7.33 -1.67
C THR A 84 12.80 7.30 -0.56
N GLN A 85 12.34 6.12 -0.18
CA GLN A 85 11.45 5.94 0.96
C GLN A 85 12.14 6.37 2.26
N LYS A 86 11.45 7.20 3.07
CA LYS A 86 11.95 7.72 4.35
C LYS A 86 11.23 7.11 5.55
N ALA A 87 9.93 6.94 5.45
CA ALA A 87 9.11 6.38 6.52
C ALA A 87 7.88 5.70 5.94
N ILE A 88 7.36 4.73 6.67
CA ILE A 88 6.11 4.04 6.35
C ILE A 88 5.27 3.91 7.62
N HIS A 89 3.99 4.24 7.53
CA HIS A 89 3.07 4.22 8.65
C HIS A 89 1.80 3.44 8.28
N PHE A 90 1.48 2.44 9.07
CA PHE A 90 0.21 1.73 8.95
C PHE A 90 -0.95 2.65 9.34
N MET A 91 -1.98 2.70 8.51
CA MET A 91 -3.13 3.59 8.70
C MET A 91 -4.42 2.86 8.97
N ALA A 92 -4.74 1.84 8.18
CA ALA A 92 -6.04 1.21 8.26
C ALA A 92 -6.02 -0.24 7.78
N TYR A 93 -6.85 -1.04 8.41
CA TYR A 93 -7.23 -2.38 7.99
C TYR A 93 -8.74 -2.41 7.78
N GLU A 94 -9.16 -2.81 6.60
CA GLU A 94 -10.57 -2.91 6.24
C GLU A 94 -10.87 -4.34 5.80
N ARG A 95 -11.92 -4.90 6.34
CA ARG A 95 -12.41 -6.24 5.96
C ARG A 95 -13.69 -6.12 5.15
N PHE A 96 -13.69 -6.80 4.01
CA PHE A 96 -14.82 -6.91 3.10
C PHE A 96 -15.22 -8.38 2.93
N ASP A 97 -16.39 -8.62 2.37
CA ASP A 97 -16.85 -9.98 2.10
C ASP A 97 -15.92 -10.79 1.18
N GLN A 98 -15.19 -10.10 0.31
CA GLN A 98 -14.32 -10.73 -0.69
C GLN A 98 -12.84 -10.74 -0.33
N GLY A 99 -12.44 -10.08 0.75
CA GLY A 99 -11.06 -9.99 1.17
C GLY A 99 -10.79 -8.78 2.06
N ASP A 100 -9.52 -8.45 2.20
CA ASP A 100 -9.09 -7.39 3.11
C ASP A 100 -8.28 -6.32 2.37
N ARG A 101 -8.23 -5.13 2.94
CA ARG A 101 -7.41 -4.02 2.44
C ARG A 101 -6.57 -3.44 3.56
N LEU A 102 -5.27 -3.27 3.31
CA LEU A 102 -4.35 -2.57 4.19
C LEU A 102 -3.93 -1.25 3.54
N THR A 103 -3.98 -0.18 4.31
CA THR A 103 -3.57 1.15 3.86
C THR A 103 -2.40 1.65 4.69
N TYR A 104 -1.39 2.15 4.00
CA TYR A 104 -0.20 2.77 4.58
C TYR A 104 0.00 4.18 4.04
N LEU A 105 0.59 5.05 4.83
CA LEU A 105 1.16 6.31 4.36
C LEU A 105 2.68 6.17 4.32
N VAL A 106 3.25 6.52 3.19
CA VAL A 106 4.68 6.39 2.92
C VAL A 106 5.25 7.76 2.59
N ASN A 107 6.31 8.14 3.27
CA ASN A 107 7.03 9.37 3.00
C ASN A 107 8.25 9.07 2.13
N TYR A 108 8.39 9.84 1.07
CA TYR A 108 9.51 9.76 0.14
C TYR A 108 10.29 11.07 0.09
N SER A 109 11.50 11.03 -0.45
CA SER A 109 12.38 12.20 -0.49
C SER A 109 11.89 13.31 -1.44
N ARG A 110 11.13 12.97 -2.48
CA ARG A 110 10.58 13.93 -3.46
C ARG A 110 9.08 14.13 -3.33
N GLN A 111 8.37 13.12 -2.85
CA GLN A 111 6.92 13.15 -2.63
C GLN A 111 6.68 12.99 -1.13
N GLN A 112 6.10 14.02 -0.49
CA GLN A 112 5.95 14.02 0.96
C GLN A 112 5.11 12.86 1.47
N VAL A 113 3.99 12.57 0.80
CA VAL A 113 3.09 11.51 1.22
C VAL A 113 2.55 10.75 0.01
N VAL A 114 2.69 9.43 0.06
CA VAL A 114 2.07 8.50 -0.87
C VAL A 114 1.19 7.54 -0.08
N ARG A 115 -0.05 7.38 -0.50
CA ARG A 115 -0.91 6.35 0.04
C ARG A 115 -0.63 5.04 -0.70
N ALA A 116 -0.16 4.04 0.03
CA ALA A 116 0.02 2.69 -0.48
C ALA A 116 -1.14 1.80 0.00
N ILE A 117 -1.84 1.18 -0.93
CA ILE A 117 -2.99 0.32 -0.66
C ILE A 117 -2.68 -1.08 -1.16
N TYR A 118 -2.87 -2.07 -0.28
CA TYR A 118 -2.65 -3.48 -0.59
C TYR A 118 -3.93 -4.26 -0.35
N GLY A 119 -4.39 -4.97 -1.38
CA GLY A 119 -5.57 -5.84 -1.31
C GLY A 119 -5.17 -7.29 -1.13
N PHE A 120 -5.97 -8.04 -0.38
CA PHE A 120 -5.80 -9.48 -0.12
C PHE A 120 -7.12 -10.21 -0.34
N ASP A 121 -7.04 -11.42 -0.87
CA ASP A 121 -8.21 -12.29 -0.96
C ASP A 121 -8.53 -12.97 0.39
N LYS A 122 -9.57 -13.79 0.42
CA LYS A 122 -10.00 -14.51 1.64
C LYS A 122 -8.96 -15.51 2.16
N ASN A 123 -8.03 -15.92 1.32
CA ASN A 123 -6.95 -16.85 1.67
C ASN A 123 -5.69 -16.10 2.15
N GLY A 124 -5.72 -14.77 2.23
CA GLY A 124 -4.60 -13.95 2.63
C GLY A 124 -3.54 -13.77 1.55
N LYS A 125 -3.89 -14.02 0.28
CA LYS A 125 -3.02 -13.79 -0.87
C LYS A 125 -3.22 -12.37 -1.40
N MET A 126 -2.13 -11.66 -1.66
CA MET A 126 -2.18 -10.33 -2.26
C MET A 126 -2.78 -10.40 -3.68
N ASN A 127 -3.80 -9.61 -3.93
CA ASN A 127 -4.48 -9.54 -5.22
C ASN A 127 -4.33 -8.19 -5.93
N GLU A 128 -3.95 -7.14 -5.22
CA GLU A 128 -3.70 -5.83 -5.80
C GLU A 128 -2.77 -4.99 -4.93
N PHE A 129 -2.16 -4.00 -5.55
CA PHE A 129 -1.47 -2.90 -4.87
C PHE A 129 -1.59 -1.62 -5.68
N VAL A 130 -1.71 -0.49 -5.00
CA VAL A 130 -1.87 0.83 -5.62
C VAL A 130 -1.07 1.87 -4.85
N PHE A 131 -0.40 2.77 -5.56
CA PHE A 131 0.32 3.91 -4.98
C PHE A 131 -0.31 5.21 -5.47
N VAL A 132 -0.83 6.00 -4.53
CA VAL A 132 -1.52 7.26 -4.82
C VAL A 132 -0.76 8.40 -4.15
N PRO A 133 -0.12 9.30 -4.91
CA PRO A 133 0.50 10.48 -4.34
C PRO A 133 -0.57 11.41 -3.75
N LEU A 134 -0.31 11.91 -2.55
CA LEU A 134 -1.18 12.89 -1.90
C LEU A 134 -0.51 14.25 -1.94
N GLU A 135 -1.24 15.25 -2.41
CA GLU A 135 -0.79 16.63 -2.34
C GLU A 135 -1.01 17.17 -0.92
N VAL A 136 0.08 17.48 -0.24
CA VAL A 136 0.03 18.20 1.02
C VAL A 136 0.00 19.68 0.67
N GLN A 137 -1.15 20.30 0.81
CA GLN A 137 -1.23 21.75 0.69
C GLN A 137 -0.49 22.37 1.87
N GLN A 138 0.63 23.02 1.58
CA GLN A 138 1.25 23.89 2.56
C GLN A 138 0.33 25.11 2.69
N GLU A 139 -0.24 25.30 3.90
CA GLU A 139 -0.87 26.55 4.21
C GLU A 139 0.19 27.65 4.07
N GLN A 140 0.04 28.46 3.04
CA GLN A 140 0.80 29.70 2.94
C GLN A 140 0.32 30.60 4.08
N LYS A 141 1.17 30.75 5.08
CA LYS A 141 0.98 31.78 6.10
C LYS A 141 1.18 33.17 5.50
#